data_b5bf7f417cd80425f0740f601b315dcf
#
_entry.id   b5bf7f417cd80425f0740f601b315dcf
#
_cell.length_a   1.000
_cell.length_b   1.000
_cell.length_c   1.000
_cell.angle_alpha   90.00
_cell.angle_beta   90.00
_cell.angle_gamma   90.00
#
_symmetry.space_group_name_H-M   'P 1'
#
loop_
_entity.id
_entity.type
_entity.pdbx_description
1 polymer ?
#
loop_
_entity_poly.entity_id
_entity_poly.type
_entity_poly.pdbx_seq_one_letter_code
_entity_poly.pdbx_strand_id
1 'polypeptide(L)'
;MLQTKDKVLTNYRVGLIGCGGRQNTHVSTFRQVGNCEIVAVTDWNQNVADEFAEKHDIPVTYASADEMLQKMDLDIVTIVTRPKWMYGPVMEVMNSDVKGVLMEKPFGVNIEDSKAMLEAAEKSGKTLVVNHQYRFFELTERMRQILLLGQLGEVEYFRAVSAIKLHGQGTHMIDFVRYLYDDRPFGWALGNFTGKETFDAKQIGPDFDVGVVTFDDGIPLYVESGQGSMQAPYLGNGLNLYADAVCTKGRIWF
;
A
#
# COMPACT_ATOMS: atom_id res chain seq x y z
N MET A 1 -26.19 -16.86 27.72
CA MET A 1 -24.94 -17.53 27.38
C MET A 1 -25.05 -18.00 25.94
N LEU A 2 -24.54 -17.20 25.00
CA LEU A 2 -24.41 -17.59 23.60
C LEU A 2 -23.12 -18.41 23.50
N GLN A 3 -23.25 -19.71 23.28
CA GLN A 3 -22.12 -20.56 22.91
C GLN A 3 -21.60 -20.08 21.56
N THR A 4 -20.50 -19.36 21.56
CA THR A 4 -19.68 -19.16 20.36
C THR A 4 -19.17 -20.52 19.95
N LYS A 5 -19.74 -21.11 18.88
CA LYS A 5 -19.13 -22.23 18.18
C LYS A 5 -17.70 -21.82 17.85
N ASP A 6 -16.71 -22.52 18.36
CA ASP A 6 -15.33 -22.40 17.98
C ASP A 6 -15.24 -22.55 16.45
N LYS A 7 -15.15 -21.41 15.76
CA LYS A 7 -14.85 -21.39 14.34
C LYS A 7 -13.41 -21.87 14.25
N VAL A 8 -13.19 -23.09 13.77
CA VAL A 8 -11.84 -23.57 13.45
C VAL A 8 -11.28 -22.52 12.48
N LEU A 9 -10.37 -21.69 12.96
CA LEU A 9 -9.71 -20.69 12.14
C LEU A 9 -8.85 -21.45 11.13
N THR A 10 -9.13 -21.28 9.85
CA THR A 10 -8.30 -21.81 8.78
C THR A 10 -6.89 -21.25 8.98
N ASN A 11 -5.89 -22.10 9.07
CA ASN A 11 -4.50 -21.66 9.17
C ASN A 11 -3.99 -21.42 7.74
N TYR A 12 -3.78 -20.14 7.38
CA TYR A 12 -3.32 -19.74 6.04
C TYR A 12 -1.81 -19.92 5.91
N ARG A 13 -1.38 -20.53 4.83
CA ARG A 13 0.03 -20.73 4.48
C ARG A 13 0.51 -19.52 3.67
N VAL A 14 1.52 -18.80 4.19
CA VAL A 14 2.01 -17.54 3.65
C VAL A 14 3.39 -17.72 3.04
N GLY A 15 3.54 -17.32 1.78
CA GLY A 15 4.82 -17.18 1.09
C GLY A 15 5.28 -15.72 1.03
N LEU A 16 6.57 -15.48 1.16
CA LEU A 16 7.16 -14.14 1.12
C LEU A 16 8.02 -13.97 -0.13
N ILE A 17 7.80 -12.90 -0.89
CA ILE A 17 8.62 -12.52 -2.04
C ILE A 17 9.33 -11.20 -1.73
N GLY A 18 10.67 -11.25 -1.67
CA GLY A 18 11.54 -10.14 -1.27
C GLY A 18 11.85 -10.11 0.22
N CYS A 19 13.12 -9.85 0.57
CA CYS A 19 13.65 -9.85 1.94
C CYS A 19 14.12 -8.46 2.39
N GLY A 20 13.56 -7.41 1.84
CA GLY A 20 13.87 -6.04 2.22
C GLY A 20 13.41 -5.66 3.63
N GLY A 21 13.87 -4.50 4.12
CA GLY A 21 13.56 -4.03 5.47
C GLY A 21 12.07 -4.02 5.84
N ARG A 22 11.19 -3.68 4.88
CA ARG A 22 9.73 -3.67 5.10
C ARG A 22 9.17 -5.08 5.34
N GLN A 23 9.79 -6.13 4.77
CA GLN A 23 9.33 -7.51 4.97
C GLN A 23 9.39 -7.94 6.45
N ASN A 24 10.29 -7.38 7.26
CA ASN A 24 10.31 -7.65 8.70
C ASN A 24 8.98 -7.23 9.38
N THR A 25 8.39 -6.12 8.93
CA THR A 25 7.08 -5.68 9.42
C THR A 25 5.97 -6.65 9.03
N HIS A 26 5.98 -7.14 7.78
CA HIS A 26 5.00 -8.13 7.33
C HIS A 26 5.11 -9.44 8.15
N VAL A 27 6.34 -9.93 8.38
CA VAL A 27 6.56 -11.11 9.24
C VAL A 27 5.94 -10.93 10.62
N SER A 28 6.24 -9.80 11.29
CA SER A 28 5.70 -9.54 12.63
C SER A 28 4.17 -9.44 12.62
N THR A 29 3.60 -8.83 11.59
CA THR A 29 2.14 -8.68 11.46
C THR A 29 1.45 -10.02 11.22
N PHE A 30 1.92 -10.85 10.31
CA PHE A 30 1.34 -12.17 10.08
C PHE A 30 1.39 -13.06 11.31
N ARG A 31 2.48 -13.00 12.09
CA ARG A 31 2.58 -13.73 13.36
C ARG A 31 1.58 -13.26 14.42
N GLN A 32 1.22 -11.97 14.42
CA GLN A 32 0.23 -11.42 15.35
C GLN A 32 -1.20 -11.76 14.98
N VAL A 33 -1.50 -12.01 13.72
CA VAL A 33 -2.85 -12.36 13.25
C VAL A 33 -3.31 -13.72 13.80
N GLY A 34 -2.38 -14.64 14.10
CA GLY A 34 -2.62 -15.88 14.86
C GLY A 34 -3.22 -17.03 14.07
N ASN A 35 -3.64 -16.83 12.80
CA ASN A 35 -4.11 -17.84 11.89
C ASN A 35 -3.36 -17.86 10.56
N CYS A 36 -2.10 -17.41 10.59
CA CYS A 36 -1.20 -17.40 9.46
C CYS A 36 0.12 -18.06 9.83
N GLU A 37 0.63 -18.91 8.96
CA GLU A 37 1.92 -19.56 9.09
C GLU A 37 2.80 -19.15 7.92
N ILE A 38 3.95 -18.55 8.18
CA ILE A 38 4.93 -18.20 7.15
C ILE A 38 5.76 -19.46 6.87
N VAL A 39 5.60 -20.02 5.67
CA VAL A 39 6.16 -21.34 5.33
C VAL A 39 7.31 -21.28 4.34
N ALA A 40 7.44 -20.18 3.60
CA ALA A 40 8.50 -20.06 2.60
C ALA A 40 8.86 -18.59 2.33
N VAL A 41 10.09 -18.36 1.87
CA VAL A 41 10.56 -17.05 1.43
C VAL A 41 11.46 -17.16 0.20
N THR A 42 11.45 -16.17 -0.64
CA THR A 42 12.36 -16.01 -1.78
C THR A 42 12.84 -14.57 -1.93
N ASP A 43 14.06 -14.41 -2.42
CA ASP A 43 14.62 -13.15 -2.89
C ASP A 43 15.45 -13.44 -4.15
N TRP A 44 15.66 -12.43 -5.01
CA TRP A 44 16.53 -12.57 -6.19
C TRP A 44 17.97 -12.94 -5.83
N ASN A 45 18.37 -12.68 -4.58
CA ASN A 45 19.67 -13.09 -4.02
C ASN A 45 19.44 -14.18 -2.97
N GLN A 46 19.81 -15.42 -3.30
CA GLN A 46 19.62 -16.58 -2.43
C GLN A 46 20.23 -16.39 -1.04
N ASN A 47 21.41 -15.80 -0.93
CA ASN A 47 22.05 -15.59 0.39
C ASN A 47 21.20 -14.67 1.26
N VAL A 48 20.56 -13.64 0.68
CA VAL A 48 19.65 -12.74 1.41
C VAL A 48 18.39 -13.47 1.84
N ALA A 49 17.87 -14.36 1.01
CA ALA A 49 16.73 -15.20 1.38
C ALA A 49 17.08 -16.15 2.54
N ASP A 50 18.24 -16.79 2.50
CA ASP A 50 18.68 -17.74 3.52
C ASP A 50 18.94 -17.04 4.86
N GLU A 51 19.64 -15.89 4.88
CA GLU A 51 19.83 -15.07 6.08
C GLU A 51 18.51 -14.57 6.68
N PHE A 52 17.57 -14.20 5.80
CA PHE A 52 16.24 -13.76 6.23
C PHE A 52 15.42 -14.90 6.82
N ALA A 53 15.50 -16.09 6.23
CA ALA A 53 14.84 -17.29 6.70
C ALA A 53 15.37 -17.72 8.06
N GLU A 54 16.70 -17.75 8.23
CA GLU A 54 17.35 -18.04 9.53
C GLU A 54 16.92 -17.06 10.62
N LYS A 55 16.99 -15.75 10.32
CA LYS A 55 16.59 -14.69 11.25
C LYS A 55 15.14 -14.80 11.72
N HIS A 56 14.28 -15.29 10.86
CA HIS A 56 12.83 -15.33 11.10
C HIS A 56 12.26 -16.74 11.23
N ASP A 57 13.10 -17.76 11.45
CA ASP A 57 12.67 -19.15 11.60
C ASP A 57 11.69 -19.59 10.50
N ILE A 58 11.97 -19.23 9.23
CA ILE A 58 11.16 -19.63 8.08
C ILE A 58 11.75 -20.92 7.52
N PRO A 59 10.93 -22.00 7.37
CA PRO A 59 11.48 -23.33 7.14
C PRO A 59 12.11 -23.55 5.77
N VAL A 60 11.68 -22.81 4.72
CA VAL A 60 12.12 -23.08 3.35
C VAL A 60 12.45 -21.80 2.61
N THR A 61 13.55 -21.81 1.84
CA THR A 61 13.93 -20.78 0.89
C THR A 61 13.88 -21.29 -0.54
N TYR A 62 13.62 -20.40 -1.50
CA TYR A 62 13.61 -20.70 -2.92
C TYR A 62 14.41 -19.67 -3.71
N ALA A 63 14.98 -20.11 -4.84
CA ALA A 63 15.78 -19.25 -5.71
C ALA A 63 14.93 -18.25 -6.53
N SER A 64 13.63 -18.51 -6.68
CA SER A 64 12.70 -17.63 -7.40
C SER A 64 11.26 -17.76 -6.86
N ALA A 65 10.45 -16.76 -7.18
CA ALA A 65 9.03 -16.78 -6.86
C ALA A 65 8.30 -17.90 -7.62
N ASP A 66 8.62 -18.10 -8.90
CA ASP A 66 8.05 -19.15 -9.72
C ASP A 66 8.33 -20.55 -9.11
N GLU A 67 9.56 -20.83 -8.68
CA GLU A 67 9.91 -22.08 -8.04
C GLU A 67 9.13 -22.29 -6.73
N MET A 68 9.00 -21.26 -5.91
CA MET A 68 8.22 -21.31 -4.66
C MET A 68 6.74 -21.61 -4.95
N LEU A 69 6.15 -20.92 -5.92
CA LEU A 69 4.75 -21.08 -6.31
C LEU A 69 4.43 -22.46 -6.89
N GLN A 70 5.39 -23.09 -7.59
CA GLN A 70 5.23 -24.43 -8.14
C GLN A 70 5.37 -25.54 -7.09
N LYS A 71 6.20 -25.34 -6.06
CA LYS A 71 6.56 -26.36 -5.07
C LYS A 71 5.79 -26.26 -3.75
N MET A 72 5.17 -25.13 -3.47
CA MET A 72 4.49 -24.89 -2.21
C MET A 72 2.98 -24.67 -2.42
N ASP A 73 2.19 -25.32 -1.59
CA ASP A 73 0.78 -24.98 -1.46
C ASP A 73 0.65 -23.75 -0.56
N LEU A 74 0.30 -22.60 -1.17
CA LEU A 74 0.23 -21.30 -0.53
C LEU A 74 -1.18 -20.71 -0.65
N ASP A 75 -1.72 -20.18 0.44
CA ASP A 75 -2.97 -19.43 0.42
C ASP A 75 -2.75 -17.96 0.11
N ILE A 76 -1.70 -17.37 0.70
CA ILE A 76 -1.39 -15.94 0.63
C ILE A 76 0.08 -15.75 0.24
N VAL A 77 0.31 -14.76 -0.59
CA VAL A 77 1.68 -14.31 -0.88
C VAL A 77 1.80 -12.82 -0.56
N THR A 78 2.91 -12.43 0.09
CA THR A 78 3.26 -11.02 0.20
C THR A 78 4.41 -10.66 -0.72
N ILE A 79 4.31 -9.53 -1.42
CA ILE A 79 5.30 -9.05 -2.38
C ILE A 79 5.88 -7.73 -1.87
N VAL A 80 7.13 -7.78 -1.44
CA VAL A 80 7.89 -6.65 -0.88
C VAL A 80 9.19 -6.48 -1.65
N THR A 81 9.08 -6.07 -2.90
CA THR A 81 10.20 -5.79 -3.78
C THR A 81 10.33 -4.29 -4.04
N ARG A 82 11.38 -3.89 -4.77
CA ARG A 82 11.44 -2.52 -5.30
C ARG A 82 10.38 -2.33 -6.38
N PRO A 83 9.76 -1.17 -6.49
CA PRO A 83 8.62 -0.95 -7.40
C PRO A 83 8.86 -1.39 -8.84
N LYS A 84 10.05 -1.14 -9.38
CA LYS A 84 10.39 -1.52 -10.76
C LYS A 84 10.48 -3.04 -11.00
N TRP A 85 10.57 -3.84 -9.95
CA TRP A 85 10.64 -5.30 -10.04
C TRP A 85 9.36 -5.99 -9.54
N MET A 86 8.31 -5.24 -9.33
CA MET A 86 7.06 -5.74 -8.77
C MET A 86 6.19 -6.47 -9.81
N TYR A 87 6.25 -6.02 -11.06
CA TYR A 87 5.42 -6.55 -12.15
C TYR A 87 5.57 -8.08 -12.33
N GLY A 88 6.79 -8.58 -12.46
CA GLY A 88 7.05 -10.01 -12.66
C GLY A 88 6.42 -10.89 -11.58
N PRO A 89 6.81 -10.71 -10.31
CA PRO A 89 6.23 -11.47 -9.20
C PRO A 89 4.70 -11.37 -9.09
N VAL A 90 4.11 -10.21 -9.33
CA VAL A 90 2.64 -10.08 -9.33
C VAL A 90 2.03 -10.95 -10.43
N MET A 91 2.56 -10.90 -11.65
CA MET A 91 2.06 -11.70 -12.77
C MET A 91 2.24 -13.20 -12.53
N GLU A 92 3.35 -13.64 -11.93
CA GLU A 92 3.58 -15.04 -11.53
C GLU A 92 2.52 -15.50 -10.53
N VAL A 93 2.25 -14.69 -9.48
CA VAL A 93 1.23 -15.03 -8.49
C VAL A 93 -0.18 -15.02 -9.08
N MET A 94 -0.50 -14.10 -9.99
CA MET A 94 -1.81 -14.09 -10.68
C MET A 94 -2.04 -15.36 -11.50
N ASN A 95 -1.00 -16.03 -11.97
CA ASN A 95 -1.07 -17.28 -12.73
C ASN A 95 -0.93 -18.56 -11.87
N SER A 96 -0.81 -18.44 -10.55
CA SER A 96 -0.65 -19.56 -9.61
C SER A 96 -2.00 -19.96 -8.96
N ASP A 97 -1.98 -20.88 -7.99
CA ASP A 97 -3.16 -21.30 -7.19
C ASP A 97 -3.35 -20.46 -5.91
N VAL A 98 -2.50 -19.48 -5.65
CA VAL A 98 -2.60 -18.57 -4.50
C VAL A 98 -3.93 -17.82 -4.53
N LYS A 99 -4.57 -17.65 -3.38
CA LYS A 99 -5.89 -17.00 -3.26
C LYS A 99 -5.83 -15.51 -3.03
N GLY A 100 -4.81 -15.05 -2.30
CA GLY A 100 -4.66 -13.66 -1.90
C GLY A 100 -3.23 -13.14 -2.01
N VAL A 101 -3.10 -11.88 -2.42
CA VAL A 101 -1.82 -11.18 -2.56
C VAL A 101 -1.86 -9.89 -1.77
N LEU A 102 -0.88 -9.69 -0.90
CA LEU A 102 -0.60 -8.43 -0.26
C LEU A 102 0.69 -7.85 -0.84
N MET A 103 0.61 -6.78 -1.59
CA MET A 103 1.78 -6.14 -2.16
C MET A 103 2.07 -4.78 -1.55
N GLU A 104 3.36 -4.42 -1.48
CA GLU A 104 3.76 -3.08 -1.07
C GLU A 104 3.46 -2.04 -2.15
N LYS A 105 3.25 -0.84 -1.69
CA LYS A 105 3.09 0.34 -2.54
C LYS A 105 4.47 0.86 -3.04
N PRO A 106 4.50 1.65 -4.12
CA PRO A 106 3.41 1.98 -5.04
C PRO A 106 3.04 0.79 -5.93
N PHE A 107 1.84 0.81 -6.50
CA PHE A 107 1.29 -0.28 -7.30
C PHE A 107 2.06 -0.59 -8.59
N GLY A 108 2.92 0.31 -9.03
CA GLY A 108 3.78 0.15 -10.20
C GLY A 108 4.59 1.43 -10.45
N VAL A 109 5.46 1.39 -11.44
CA VAL A 109 6.30 2.53 -11.86
C VAL A 109 5.84 3.16 -13.18
N ASN A 110 4.96 2.48 -13.91
CA ASN A 110 4.34 2.98 -15.13
C ASN A 110 2.89 2.51 -15.19
N ILE A 111 2.12 3.15 -16.08
CA ILE A 111 0.68 2.91 -16.15
C ILE A 111 0.34 1.61 -16.92
N GLU A 112 1.19 1.21 -17.84
CA GLU A 112 1.04 0.00 -18.65
C GLU A 112 1.13 -1.25 -17.77
N ASP A 113 2.19 -1.36 -16.98
CA ASP A 113 2.39 -2.47 -16.03
C ASP A 113 1.27 -2.47 -14.97
N SER A 114 0.90 -1.30 -14.46
CA SER A 114 -0.16 -1.18 -13.46
C SER A 114 -1.51 -1.66 -13.99
N LYS A 115 -1.86 -1.29 -15.23
CA LYS A 115 -3.08 -1.78 -15.89
C LYS A 115 -3.02 -3.30 -16.10
N ALA A 116 -1.90 -3.82 -16.60
CA ALA A 116 -1.75 -5.25 -16.83
C ALA A 116 -1.87 -6.07 -15.52
N MET A 117 -1.29 -5.58 -14.42
CA MET A 117 -1.43 -6.23 -13.11
C MET A 117 -2.88 -6.20 -12.60
N LEU A 118 -3.59 -5.08 -12.79
CA LEU A 118 -5.00 -4.96 -12.39
C LEU A 118 -5.89 -5.90 -13.21
N GLU A 119 -5.73 -5.91 -14.53
CA GLU A 119 -6.47 -6.80 -15.43
C GLU A 119 -6.20 -8.29 -15.10
N ALA A 120 -4.95 -8.63 -14.78
CA ALA A 120 -4.60 -9.99 -14.35
C ALA A 120 -5.28 -10.37 -13.03
N ALA A 121 -5.34 -9.46 -12.06
CA ALA A 121 -6.01 -9.67 -10.79
C ALA A 121 -7.52 -9.87 -11.00
N GLU A 122 -8.17 -9.00 -11.76
CA GLU A 122 -9.59 -9.10 -12.10
C GLU A 122 -9.91 -10.43 -12.82
N LYS A 123 -9.12 -10.79 -13.83
CA LYS A 123 -9.29 -12.02 -14.60
C LYS A 123 -9.07 -13.28 -13.78
N SER A 124 -8.14 -13.27 -12.84
CA SER A 124 -7.85 -14.41 -11.97
C SER A 124 -8.88 -14.61 -10.87
N GLY A 125 -9.67 -13.60 -10.53
CA GLY A 125 -10.58 -13.59 -9.40
C GLY A 125 -9.91 -13.61 -8.03
N LYS A 126 -8.58 -13.38 -7.96
CA LYS A 126 -7.82 -13.36 -6.72
C LYS A 126 -7.98 -12.03 -5.99
N THR A 127 -7.85 -12.07 -4.67
CA THR A 127 -7.80 -10.85 -3.88
C THR A 127 -6.40 -10.23 -3.96
N LEU A 128 -6.28 -9.07 -4.59
CA LEU A 128 -5.06 -8.27 -4.63
C LEU A 128 -5.23 -7.03 -3.74
N VAL A 129 -4.37 -6.89 -2.74
CA VAL A 129 -4.36 -5.77 -1.81
C VAL A 129 -3.04 -5.01 -1.93
N VAL A 130 -3.11 -3.71 -2.18
CA VAL A 130 -1.97 -2.80 -2.09
C VAL A 130 -1.89 -2.25 -0.67
N ASN A 131 -0.71 -2.34 -0.04
CA ASN A 131 -0.54 -2.01 1.38
C ASN A 131 -0.55 -0.49 1.64
N HIS A 132 -1.71 0.11 1.58
CA HIS A 132 -1.97 1.46 2.08
C HIS A 132 -2.53 1.37 3.51
N GLN A 133 -1.66 1.09 4.47
CA GLN A 133 -2.02 0.73 5.84
C GLN A 133 -2.86 1.78 6.60
N TYR A 134 -2.80 3.05 6.22
CA TYR A 134 -3.55 4.12 6.90
C TYR A 134 -5.07 3.95 6.80
N ARG A 135 -5.59 3.23 5.79
CA ARG A 135 -7.01 2.89 5.67
C ARG A 135 -7.53 2.09 6.86
N PHE A 136 -6.67 1.28 7.49
CA PHE A 136 -7.04 0.32 8.52
C PHE A 136 -6.87 0.86 9.95
N PHE A 137 -6.51 2.13 10.11
CA PHE A 137 -6.44 2.74 11.43
C PHE A 137 -7.85 3.11 11.92
N GLU A 138 -8.13 2.82 13.18
CA GLU A 138 -9.41 3.17 13.82
C GLU A 138 -9.73 4.68 13.70
N LEU A 139 -8.71 5.51 13.86
CA LEU A 139 -8.85 6.95 13.67
C LEU A 139 -9.30 7.31 12.26
N THR A 140 -8.74 6.66 11.24
CA THR A 140 -9.11 6.91 9.84
C THR A 140 -10.55 6.52 9.57
N GLU A 141 -10.98 5.36 10.07
CA GLU A 141 -12.38 4.94 9.96
C GLU A 141 -13.32 5.94 10.65
N ARG A 142 -12.92 6.44 11.82
CA ARG A 142 -13.68 7.46 12.52
C ARG A 142 -13.80 8.77 11.74
N MET A 143 -12.69 9.22 11.13
CA MET A 143 -12.68 10.41 10.27
C MET A 143 -13.61 10.22 9.07
N ARG A 144 -13.54 9.07 8.42
CA ARG A 144 -14.41 8.70 7.29
C ARG A 144 -15.88 8.76 7.67
N GLN A 145 -16.27 8.18 8.78
CA GLN A 145 -17.65 8.23 9.28
C GLN A 145 -18.14 9.67 9.54
N ILE A 146 -17.31 10.53 10.14
CA ILE A 146 -17.66 11.93 10.39
C ILE A 146 -17.96 12.66 9.07
N LEU A 147 -17.17 12.44 8.04
CA LEU A 147 -17.37 13.05 6.72
C LEU A 147 -18.61 12.50 6.02
N LEU A 148 -18.74 11.17 5.93
CA LEU A 148 -19.86 10.53 5.24
C LEU A 148 -21.23 10.80 5.90
N LEU A 149 -21.25 10.98 7.21
CA LEU A 149 -22.47 11.38 7.96
C LEU A 149 -22.75 12.88 7.89
N GLY A 150 -21.94 13.66 7.19
CA GLY A 150 -22.12 15.11 7.02
C GLY A 150 -22.02 15.92 8.32
N GLN A 151 -21.35 15.39 9.36
CA GLN A 151 -21.25 16.05 10.66
C GLN A 151 -20.52 17.41 10.58
N LEU A 152 -19.63 17.57 9.60
CA LEU A 152 -18.92 18.81 9.32
C LEU A 152 -19.52 19.60 8.14
N GLY A 153 -20.69 19.23 7.67
CA GLY A 153 -21.30 19.78 6.47
C GLY A 153 -20.74 19.11 5.20
N GLU A 154 -20.85 19.82 4.07
CA GLU A 154 -20.34 19.33 2.77
C GLU A 154 -18.84 19.59 2.66
N VAL A 155 -18.12 18.69 2.02
CA VAL A 155 -16.69 18.86 1.74
C VAL A 155 -16.52 19.91 0.64
N GLU A 156 -15.65 20.88 0.88
CA GLU A 156 -15.29 21.92 -0.07
C GLU A 156 -13.99 21.59 -0.82
N TYR A 157 -13.00 21.05 -0.11
CA TYR A 157 -11.75 20.55 -0.70
C TYR A 157 -10.96 19.66 0.26
N PHE A 158 -9.97 18.97 -0.30
CA PHE A 158 -8.97 18.19 0.45
C PHE A 158 -7.56 18.73 0.21
N ARG A 159 -6.65 18.40 1.14
CA ARG A 159 -5.20 18.51 0.95
C ARG A 159 -4.51 17.22 1.34
N ALA A 160 -3.47 16.88 0.61
CA ALA A 160 -2.59 15.75 0.85
C ALA A 160 -1.14 16.21 0.72
N VAL A 161 -0.39 16.22 1.81
CA VAL A 161 0.99 16.72 1.86
C VAL A 161 1.93 15.64 2.38
N SER A 162 3.08 15.53 1.73
CA SER A 162 4.16 14.64 2.17
C SER A 162 5.51 15.32 2.02
N ALA A 163 6.31 15.42 3.06
CA ALA A 163 7.70 15.89 2.94
C ALA A 163 8.63 14.85 2.28
N ILE A 164 8.11 13.68 1.96
CA ILE A 164 8.79 12.62 1.21
C ILE A 164 8.17 12.55 -0.19
N LYS A 165 8.97 12.19 -1.18
CA LYS A 165 8.56 12.12 -2.60
C LYS A 165 7.22 11.40 -2.79
N LEU A 166 6.48 11.80 -3.82
CA LEU A 166 5.13 11.31 -4.12
C LEU A 166 5.03 9.78 -4.11
N HIS A 167 5.85 9.09 -4.87
CA HIS A 167 5.87 7.62 -4.92
C HIS A 167 6.34 6.97 -3.61
N GLY A 168 7.09 7.70 -2.78
CA GLY A 168 7.54 7.20 -1.49
C GLY A 168 6.44 7.17 -0.44
N GLN A 169 5.91 8.32 -0.10
CA GLN A 169 4.89 8.48 0.94
C GLN A 169 3.65 9.27 0.47
N GLY A 170 3.78 10.11 -0.56
CA GLY A 170 2.65 10.90 -1.06
C GLY A 170 1.47 10.04 -1.54
N THR A 171 1.75 8.87 -2.13
CA THR A 171 0.70 7.91 -2.53
C THR A 171 -0.16 7.46 -1.35
N HIS A 172 0.40 7.37 -0.14
CA HIS A 172 -0.39 7.07 1.05
C HIS A 172 -1.39 8.17 1.37
N MET A 173 -1.01 9.44 1.19
CA MET A 173 -1.90 10.56 1.49
C MET A 173 -3.01 10.71 0.44
N ILE A 174 -2.70 10.46 -0.82
CA ILE A 174 -3.71 10.42 -1.88
C ILE A 174 -4.71 9.29 -1.61
N ASP A 175 -4.22 8.11 -1.30
CA ASP A 175 -5.05 6.95 -0.97
C ASP A 175 -5.90 7.19 0.29
N PHE A 176 -5.30 7.80 1.31
CA PHE A 176 -6.00 8.17 2.54
C PHE A 176 -7.18 9.11 2.26
N VAL A 177 -6.97 10.15 1.47
CA VAL A 177 -8.05 11.09 1.10
C VAL A 177 -9.12 10.39 0.28
N ARG A 178 -8.74 9.54 -0.69
CA ARG A 178 -9.71 8.74 -1.44
C ARG A 178 -10.58 7.89 -0.51
N TYR A 179 -9.98 7.22 0.46
CA TYR A 179 -10.70 6.41 1.43
C TYR A 179 -11.67 7.26 2.29
N LEU A 180 -11.23 8.42 2.74
CA LEU A 180 -12.10 9.35 3.48
C LEU A 180 -13.30 9.80 2.66
N TYR A 181 -13.15 9.87 1.33
CA TYR A 181 -14.18 10.32 0.40
C TYR A 181 -14.83 9.17 -0.39
N ASP A 182 -15.02 8.06 0.26
CA ASP A 182 -15.73 6.86 -0.23
C ASP A 182 -15.15 6.27 -1.52
N ASP A 183 -13.83 6.33 -1.67
CA ASP A 183 -13.08 5.86 -2.85
C ASP A 183 -13.55 6.44 -4.19
N ARG A 184 -14.15 7.63 -4.19
CA ARG A 184 -14.60 8.31 -5.40
C ARG A 184 -13.52 8.34 -6.48
N PRO A 185 -13.92 8.17 -7.75
CA PRO A 185 -13.01 8.30 -8.88
C PRO A 185 -12.46 9.72 -9.00
N PHE A 186 -11.26 9.84 -9.55
CA PHE A 186 -10.73 11.13 -9.98
C PHE A 186 -11.23 11.47 -11.40
N GLY A 187 -11.56 12.75 -11.62
CA GLY A 187 -11.95 13.28 -12.91
C GLY A 187 -10.74 13.69 -13.75
N TRP A 188 -9.93 14.62 -13.24
CA TRP A 188 -8.72 15.09 -13.92
C TRP A 188 -7.64 15.51 -12.91
N ALA A 189 -6.42 15.65 -13.40
CA ALA A 189 -5.29 16.15 -12.63
C ALA A 189 -4.49 17.15 -13.44
N LEU A 190 -3.98 18.20 -12.76
CA LEU A 190 -3.03 19.17 -13.26
C LEU A 190 -1.93 19.36 -12.23
N GLY A 191 -0.68 19.29 -12.64
CA GLY A 191 0.42 19.47 -11.70
C GLY A 191 1.71 19.87 -12.40
N ASN A 192 2.69 20.17 -11.57
CA ASN A 192 4.06 20.45 -12.00
C ASN A 192 5.03 19.80 -11.01
N PHE A 193 6.25 19.60 -11.44
CA PHE A 193 7.30 19.03 -10.60
C PHE A 193 8.65 19.70 -10.86
N THR A 194 9.55 19.57 -9.90
CA THR A 194 10.95 20.04 -10.02
C THR A 194 11.93 18.91 -9.70
N GLY A 195 13.16 19.06 -10.22
CA GLY A 195 14.19 18.04 -10.05
C GLY A 195 14.22 17.03 -11.21
N LYS A 196 15.06 16.02 -11.08
CA LYS A 196 15.16 14.95 -12.07
C LYS A 196 14.18 13.85 -11.74
N GLU A 197 13.52 13.32 -12.75
CA GLU A 197 12.88 12.00 -12.66
C GLU A 197 13.95 10.94 -12.48
N THR A 198 14.37 10.70 -11.26
CA THR A 198 15.28 9.59 -10.96
C THR A 198 14.46 8.40 -10.52
N PHE A 199 14.09 7.57 -11.47
CA PHE A 199 13.65 6.19 -11.22
C PHE A 199 14.86 5.29 -10.94
N ASP A 200 15.79 5.78 -10.12
CA ASP A 200 16.86 4.91 -9.65
C ASP A 200 16.33 3.97 -8.55
N ALA A 201 17.13 2.97 -8.23
CA ALA A 201 16.73 1.91 -7.30
C ALA A 201 16.50 2.38 -5.86
N LYS A 202 16.77 3.64 -5.50
CA LYS A 202 16.67 4.16 -4.14
C LYS A 202 15.61 5.24 -3.95
N GLN A 203 15.33 6.02 -4.99
CA GLN A 203 14.35 7.12 -4.91
C GLN A 203 13.57 7.21 -6.22
N ILE A 204 12.27 7.02 -6.13
CA ILE A 204 11.36 7.08 -7.27
C ILE A 204 10.65 8.43 -7.24
N GLY A 205 10.80 9.19 -8.33
CA GLY A 205 10.08 10.43 -8.56
C GLY A 205 10.89 11.71 -8.36
N PRO A 206 10.30 12.84 -8.77
CA PRO A 206 10.87 14.17 -8.71
C PRO A 206 11.19 14.60 -7.27
N ASP A 207 11.95 15.69 -7.13
CA ASP A 207 12.35 16.19 -5.81
C ASP A 207 11.21 16.92 -5.10
N PHE A 208 10.32 17.54 -5.88
CA PHE A 208 9.13 18.21 -5.39
C PHE A 208 8.01 18.15 -6.44
N ASP A 209 6.81 17.88 -5.99
CA ASP A 209 5.59 17.81 -6.79
C ASP A 209 4.53 18.71 -6.17
N VAL A 210 3.77 19.40 -7.02
CA VAL A 210 2.58 20.15 -6.62
C VAL A 210 1.49 20.00 -7.67
N GLY A 211 0.27 19.83 -7.23
CA GLY A 211 -0.84 19.68 -8.16
C GLY A 211 -2.22 19.79 -7.55
N VAL A 212 -3.19 19.75 -8.44
CA VAL A 212 -4.59 19.64 -8.10
C VAL A 212 -5.15 18.42 -8.83
N VAL A 213 -5.83 17.57 -8.10
CA VAL A 213 -6.61 16.46 -8.62
C VAL A 213 -8.06 16.75 -8.28
N THR A 214 -8.99 16.64 -9.22
CA THR A 214 -10.43 16.75 -8.88
C THR A 214 -11.05 15.38 -8.83
N PHE A 215 -11.96 15.20 -7.90
CA PHE A 215 -12.89 14.07 -7.95
C PHE A 215 -13.91 14.25 -9.08
N ASP A 216 -14.65 13.21 -9.41
CA ASP A 216 -15.66 13.21 -10.48
C ASP A 216 -16.82 14.18 -10.22
N ASP A 217 -17.10 14.53 -8.97
CA ASP A 217 -18.08 15.54 -8.56
C ASP A 217 -17.51 16.98 -8.53
N GLY A 218 -16.24 17.16 -8.91
CA GLY A 218 -15.59 18.47 -9.00
C GLY A 218 -14.87 18.92 -7.73
N ILE A 219 -14.96 18.20 -6.61
CA ILE A 219 -14.25 18.54 -5.37
C ILE A 219 -12.73 18.42 -5.58
N PRO A 220 -11.94 19.47 -5.29
CA PRO A 220 -10.50 19.43 -5.49
C PRO A 220 -9.76 18.77 -4.33
N LEU A 221 -8.71 18.05 -4.69
CA LEU A 221 -7.64 17.59 -3.81
C LEU A 221 -6.34 18.30 -4.19
N TYR A 222 -5.81 19.11 -3.31
CA TYR A 222 -4.48 19.73 -3.45
C TYR A 222 -3.42 18.75 -2.97
N VAL A 223 -2.45 18.47 -3.84
CA VAL A 223 -1.35 17.54 -3.56
C VAL A 223 -0.04 18.29 -3.54
N GLU A 224 0.78 18.05 -2.53
CA GLU A 224 2.13 18.59 -2.41
C GLU A 224 3.05 17.50 -1.85
N SER A 225 4.18 17.23 -2.51
CA SER A 225 5.13 16.23 -2.00
C SER A 225 6.58 16.59 -2.30
N GLY A 226 7.50 16.07 -1.48
CA GLY A 226 8.93 16.31 -1.61
C GLY A 226 9.53 17.21 -0.53
N GLN A 227 10.85 17.42 -0.58
CA GLN A 227 11.59 18.13 0.47
C GLN A 227 11.20 19.61 0.65
N GLY A 228 10.61 20.22 -0.36
CA GLY A 228 10.12 21.60 -0.32
C GLY A 228 8.69 21.76 0.18
N SER A 229 8.00 20.65 0.44
CA SER A 229 6.61 20.69 0.85
C SER A 229 6.43 21.34 2.23
N MET A 230 5.26 21.91 2.42
CA MET A 230 4.88 22.50 3.71
C MET A 230 4.97 21.44 4.82
N GLN A 231 5.93 21.62 5.72
CA GLN A 231 5.99 20.78 6.91
C GLN A 231 4.84 21.21 7.83
N ALA A 232 4.03 20.22 8.25
CA ALA A 232 3.01 20.50 9.26
C ALA A 232 3.72 20.93 10.56
N PRO A 233 3.54 22.17 11.02
CA PRO A 233 4.36 22.73 12.09
C PRO A 233 4.13 22.09 13.47
N TYR A 234 3.21 21.16 13.56
CA TYR A 234 2.75 20.61 14.84
C TYR A 234 2.96 19.09 15.00
N LEU A 235 3.52 18.40 14.00
CA LEU A 235 3.74 16.95 14.07
C LEU A 235 5.21 16.64 14.36
N GLY A 236 5.59 16.72 15.62
CA GLY A 236 6.96 16.43 16.11
C GLY A 236 7.39 14.96 16.01
N ASN A 237 6.75 14.13 15.19
CA ASN A 237 6.95 12.69 15.11
C ASN A 237 7.66 12.21 13.84
N GLY A 238 8.27 13.09 13.06
CA GLY A 238 9.15 12.73 11.92
C GLY A 238 8.47 12.09 10.71
N LEU A 239 7.16 11.88 10.69
CA LEU A 239 6.47 11.28 9.55
C LEU A 239 6.18 12.28 8.42
N ASN A 240 6.16 13.58 8.71
CA ASN A 240 5.98 14.64 7.71
C ASN A 240 4.85 14.37 6.70
N LEU A 241 3.76 13.79 7.17
CA LEU A 241 2.56 13.48 6.41
C LEU A 241 1.41 14.31 6.97
N TYR A 242 0.60 14.86 6.08
CA TYR A 242 -0.57 15.63 6.46
C TYR A 242 -1.67 15.45 5.43
N ALA A 243 -2.88 15.30 5.90
CA ALA A 243 -4.07 15.36 5.07
C ALA A 243 -5.21 16.03 5.82
N ASP A 244 -6.02 16.80 5.13
CA ASP A 244 -7.24 17.37 5.70
C ASP A 244 -8.40 17.40 4.71
N ALA A 245 -9.60 17.44 5.31
CA ALA A 245 -10.84 17.80 4.63
C ALA A 245 -11.35 19.10 5.23
N VAL A 246 -11.55 20.10 4.38
CA VAL A 246 -12.22 21.36 4.72
C VAL A 246 -13.67 21.27 4.28
N CYS A 247 -14.57 21.53 5.20
CA CYS A 247 -16.00 21.39 5.01
C CYS A 247 -16.72 22.68 5.39
N THR A 248 -17.97 22.83 4.96
CA THR A 248 -18.78 24.06 5.18
C THR A 248 -19.03 24.40 6.64
N LYS A 249 -18.90 23.45 7.57
CA LYS A 249 -19.12 23.65 9.00
C LYS A 249 -17.92 23.33 9.89
N GLY A 250 -16.80 22.95 9.30
CA GLY A 250 -15.61 22.60 10.05
C GLY A 250 -14.50 21.99 9.21
N ARG A 251 -13.52 21.43 9.89
CA ARG A 251 -12.34 20.82 9.27
C ARG A 251 -11.89 19.62 10.08
N ILE A 252 -11.42 18.58 9.40
CA ILE A 252 -10.79 17.43 10.03
C ILE A 252 -9.44 17.18 9.36
N TRP A 253 -8.44 16.78 10.16
CA TRP A 253 -7.07 16.53 9.66
C TRP A 253 -6.42 15.33 10.35
N PHE A 254 -5.44 14.75 9.64
CA PHE A 254 -4.58 13.66 10.06
C PHE A 254 -3.14 14.15 10.14
#